data_659f301d03c9645c50711f0c05cbfce0
#
_entry.id   659f301d03c9645c50711f0c05cbfce0
#
_cell.length_a   1.000
_cell.length_b   1.000
_cell.length_c   1.000
_cell.angle_alpha   90.00
_cell.angle_beta   90.00
_cell.angle_gamma   90.00
#
_symmetry.space_group_name_H-M   'P 1'
#
loop_
_entity.id
_entity.type
_entity.pdbx_description
1 polymer ?
#
loop_
_entity_poly.entity_id
_entity_poly.type
_entity_poly.pdbx_seq_one_letter_code
_entity_poly.pdbx_strand_id
1 'polypeptide(L)'
;MCIRDRSLGDFVLSGGELPALVLLDGIARLQDGVLGDAQSHQQDSFSQGLLDCPHYSRPERLPGTAGHPEAVVPPVLMSGHHGDIAAWRRQRSLELTARRRPELLARARASGRLSTADERFLQTLGL
;
A
#
# COMPACT_ATOMS: atom_id res chain seq x y z
N MET A 1 33.79 -6.46 -8.09
CA MET A 1 33.29 -5.15 -8.55
C MET A 1 31.76 -5.25 -8.60
N CYS A 2 31.05 -4.48 -7.76
CA CYS A 2 29.58 -4.48 -7.75
C CYS A 2 29.07 -3.74 -8.99
N ILE A 3 28.21 -4.38 -9.76
CA ILE A 3 27.63 -3.79 -10.97
C ILE A 3 26.38 -2.97 -10.63
N ARG A 4 25.72 -3.27 -9.49
CA ARG A 4 24.51 -2.58 -9.01
C ARG A 4 24.44 -2.61 -7.50
N ASP A 5 24.40 -1.44 -6.89
CA ASP A 5 24.14 -1.28 -5.47
C ASP A 5 22.68 -0.89 -5.25
N ARG A 6 22.12 -1.34 -4.14
CA ARG A 6 20.76 -1.02 -3.69
C ARG A 6 20.81 -0.59 -2.23
N SER A 7 20.11 0.49 -1.91
CA SER A 7 19.87 0.91 -0.53
C SER A 7 18.49 0.42 -0.07
N LEU A 8 18.40 0.01 1.20
CA LEU A 8 17.13 -0.29 1.86
C LEU A 8 16.54 0.93 2.58
N GLY A 9 17.33 1.97 2.81
CA GLY A 9 16.92 3.17 3.51
C GLY A 9 18.11 4.01 3.99
N ASP A 10 17.82 5.15 4.59
CA ASP A 10 18.82 6.12 5.08
C ASP A 10 19.33 5.71 6.48
N PHE A 11 19.90 4.52 6.58
CA PHE A 11 20.49 3.99 7.81
C PHE A 11 21.64 3.03 7.47
N VAL A 12 22.53 2.83 8.43
CA VAL A 12 23.67 1.92 8.29
C VAL A 12 23.38 0.63 9.06
N LEU A 13 23.64 -0.50 8.41
CA LEU A 13 23.58 -1.82 9.01
C LEU A 13 24.99 -2.38 9.23
N SER A 14 25.14 -3.21 10.27
CA SER A 14 26.44 -3.82 10.62
C SER A 14 26.93 -4.88 9.62
N GLY A 15 26.03 -5.41 8.78
CA GLY A 15 26.35 -6.44 7.79
C GLY A 15 25.25 -6.60 6.74
N GLY A 16 25.49 -7.48 5.78
CA GLY A 16 24.58 -7.74 4.65
C GLY A 16 23.47 -8.76 4.94
N GLU A 17 23.44 -9.38 6.12
CA GLU A 17 22.54 -10.47 6.46
C GLU A 17 21.07 -10.00 6.48
N LEU A 18 20.80 -8.87 7.14
CA LEU A 18 19.45 -8.30 7.20
C LEU A 18 18.95 -7.84 5.83
N PRO A 19 19.73 -7.10 5.02
CA PRO A 19 19.37 -6.83 3.62
C PRO A 19 19.09 -8.06 2.79
N ALA A 20 19.89 -9.12 2.95
CA ALA A 20 19.67 -10.39 2.25
C ALA A 20 18.35 -11.04 2.65
N LEU A 21 17.99 -11.04 3.95
CA LEU A 21 16.70 -11.54 4.43
C LEU A 21 15.52 -10.75 3.89
N VAL A 22 15.61 -9.42 3.84
CA VAL A 22 14.58 -8.56 3.24
C VAL A 22 14.35 -8.89 1.78
N LEU A 23 15.43 -9.06 1.00
CA LEU A 23 15.33 -9.44 -0.40
C LEU A 23 14.75 -10.86 -0.57
N LEU A 24 15.19 -11.80 0.27
CA LEU A 24 14.70 -13.17 0.24
C LEU A 24 13.20 -13.23 0.54
N ASP A 25 12.73 -12.54 1.59
CA ASP A 25 11.31 -12.47 1.93
C ASP A 25 10.50 -11.84 0.78
N GLY A 26 10.96 -10.71 0.25
CA GLY A 26 10.30 -10.04 -0.86
C GLY A 26 10.19 -10.89 -2.13
N ILE A 27 11.21 -11.71 -2.43
CA ILE A 27 11.20 -12.63 -3.57
C ILE A 27 10.32 -13.85 -3.27
N ALA A 28 10.43 -14.42 -2.06
CA ALA A 28 9.68 -15.61 -1.67
C ALA A 28 8.16 -15.36 -1.73
N ARG A 29 7.69 -14.19 -1.32
CA ARG A 29 6.27 -13.80 -1.39
C ARG A 29 5.69 -13.81 -2.80
N LEU A 30 6.53 -13.70 -3.83
CA LEU A 30 6.10 -13.73 -5.23
C LEU A 30 6.02 -15.15 -5.80
N GLN A 31 6.43 -16.16 -5.02
CA GLN A 31 6.37 -17.57 -5.46
C GLN A 31 5.02 -18.18 -5.10
N ASP A 32 4.49 -18.99 -6.01
CA ASP A 32 3.24 -19.69 -5.78
C ASP A 32 3.33 -20.62 -4.56
N GLY A 33 2.29 -20.63 -3.73
CA GLY A 33 2.18 -21.50 -2.57
C GLY A 33 2.98 -21.07 -1.33
N VAL A 34 3.72 -19.98 -1.36
CA VAL A 34 4.45 -19.47 -0.20
C VAL A 34 3.53 -18.75 0.77
N LEU A 35 2.56 -18.00 0.26
CA LEU A 35 1.55 -17.34 1.09
C LEU A 35 0.33 -18.27 1.23
N GLY A 36 -0.27 -18.28 2.44
CA GLY A 36 -1.45 -19.09 2.73
C GLY A 36 -2.69 -18.71 1.90
N ASP A 37 -2.78 -17.46 1.44
CA ASP A 37 -3.77 -16.99 0.47
C ASP A 37 -3.06 -16.52 -0.79
N ALA A 38 -3.32 -17.22 -1.90
CA ALA A 38 -2.74 -16.93 -3.21
C ALA A 38 -3.11 -15.54 -3.75
N GLN A 39 -4.17 -14.90 -3.24
CA GLN A 39 -4.57 -13.55 -3.65
C GLN A 39 -3.93 -12.45 -2.79
N SER A 40 -3.30 -12.80 -1.67
CA SER A 40 -2.75 -11.81 -0.72
C SER A 40 -1.73 -10.90 -1.37
N HIS A 41 -0.79 -11.46 -2.15
CA HIS A 41 0.23 -10.67 -2.85
C HIS A 41 -0.30 -9.78 -3.98
N GLN A 42 -1.50 -10.09 -4.51
CA GLN A 42 -2.10 -9.30 -5.60
C GLN A 42 -2.64 -7.95 -5.10
N GLN A 43 -2.93 -7.83 -3.81
CA GLN A 43 -3.42 -6.62 -3.18
C GLN A 43 -2.29 -5.78 -2.57
N ASP A 44 -1.09 -6.33 -2.45
CA ASP A 44 0.07 -5.63 -1.93
C ASP A 44 0.47 -4.43 -2.81
N SER A 45 1.18 -3.46 -2.21
CA SER A 45 1.77 -2.32 -2.91
C SER A 45 2.56 -2.79 -4.13
N PHE A 46 2.46 -2.03 -5.21
CA PHE A 46 3.13 -2.23 -6.50
C PHE A 46 2.56 -3.34 -7.39
N SER A 47 1.85 -4.33 -6.88
CA SER A 47 1.28 -5.42 -7.69
C SER A 47 0.32 -4.90 -8.77
N GLN A 48 -0.50 -3.91 -8.42
CA GLN A 48 -1.39 -3.22 -9.36
C GLN A 48 -0.85 -1.85 -9.81
N GLY A 49 0.41 -1.55 -9.51
CA GLY A 49 1.08 -0.29 -9.86
C GLY A 49 0.76 0.89 -8.95
N LEU A 50 0.03 0.67 -7.86
CA LEU A 50 -0.27 1.67 -6.84
C LEU A 50 0.28 1.21 -5.48
N LEU A 51 0.31 2.12 -4.50
CA LEU A 51 0.50 1.76 -3.11
C LEU A 51 -0.78 1.13 -2.55
N ASP A 52 -0.63 0.21 -1.61
CA ASP A 52 -1.76 -0.38 -0.92
C ASP A 52 -2.47 0.64 -0.02
N CYS A 53 -3.75 0.35 0.31
CA CYS A 53 -4.54 1.18 1.20
C CYS A 53 -4.12 1.00 2.66
N PRO A 54 -4.48 1.94 3.56
CA PRO A 54 -4.27 1.75 4.99
C PRO A 54 -5.06 0.56 5.53
N HIS A 55 -4.39 -0.29 6.32
CA HIS A 55 -5.00 -1.40 7.03
C HIS A 55 -5.24 -1.04 8.49
N TYR A 56 -6.31 -1.57 9.06
CA TYR A 56 -6.72 -1.32 10.43
C TYR A 56 -6.83 -2.65 11.17
N SER A 57 -6.30 -2.69 12.41
CA SER A 57 -6.40 -3.83 13.32
C SER A 57 -7.22 -3.45 14.56
N ARG A 58 -7.49 -4.42 15.41
CA ARG A 58 -8.13 -4.18 16.71
C ARG A 58 -7.19 -3.41 17.65
N PRO A 59 -7.72 -2.59 18.57
CA PRO A 59 -9.15 -2.30 18.81
C PRO A 59 -9.74 -1.34 17.78
N GLU A 60 -11.10 -1.31 17.67
CA GLU A 60 -11.83 -0.41 16.78
C GLU A 60 -11.56 1.07 17.09
N ARG A 61 -11.36 1.38 18.37
CA ARG A 61 -11.11 2.72 18.87
C ARG A 61 -9.89 2.70 19.79
N LEU A 62 -8.91 3.53 19.46
CA LEU A 62 -7.73 3.74 20.30
C LEU A 62 -7.85 5.10 20.97
N PRO A 63 -7.97 5.15 22.33
CA PRO A 63 -8.06 6.41 23.05
C PRO A 63 -6.88 7.34 22.75
N GLY A 64 -7.14 8.63 22.63
CA GLY A 64 -6.11 9.62 22.50
C GLY A 64 -5.22 9.70 23.75
N THR A 65 -3.95 10.01 23.55
CA THR A 65 -2.98 10.27 24.62
C THR A 65 -2.33 11.64 24.41
N ALA A 66 -1.55 12.12 25.39
CA ALA A 66 -0.82 13.37 25.23
C ALA A 66 0.09 13.33 23.99
N GLY A 67 -0.25 14.13 22.97
CA GLY A 67 0.48 14.20 21.71
C GLY A 67 -0.05 13.32 20.57
N HIS A 68 -1.02 12.44 20.82
CA HIS A 68 -1.67 11.62 19.79
C HIS A 68 -3.19 11.74 19.89
N PRO A 69 -3.89 12.20 18.83
CA PRO A 69 -5.35 12.24 18.81
C PRO A 69 -5.95 10.84 18.89
N GLU A 70 -7.21 10.75 19.28
CA GLU A 70 -7.98 9.51 19.20
C GLU A 70 -7.97 8.97 17.77
N ALA A 71 -7.73 7.66 17.62
CA ALA A 71 -7.79 6.97 16.34
C ALA A 71 -8.98 5.99 16.33
N VAL A 72 -9.78 6.06 15.27
CA VAL A 72 -10.98 5.22 15.09
C VAL A 72 -10.94 4.57 13.71
N VAL A 73 -11.32 3.30 13.65
CA VAL A 73 -11.49 2.59 12.37
C VAL A 73 -12.60 3.27 11.56
N PRO A 74 -12.39 3.59 10.29
CA PRO A 74 -13.43 4.20 9.45
C PRO A 74 -14.72 3.38 9.43
N PRO A 75 -15.89 4.01 9.66
CA PRO A 75 -17.17 3.29 9.76
C PRO A 75 -17.51 2.44 8.54
N VAL A 76 -17.08 2.85 7.34
CA VAL A 76 -17.28 2.08 6.11
C VAL A 76 -16.66 0.69 6.18
N LEU A 77 -15.53 0.51 6.88
CA LEU A 77 -14.87 -0.78 7.06
C LEU A 77 -15.63 -1.72 8.00
N MET A 78 -16.52 -1.16 8.83
CA MET A 78 -17.36 -1.88 9.79
C MET A 78 -18.78 -2.17 9.24
N SER A 79 -19.12 -1.62 8.07
CA SER A 79 -20.49 -1.68 7.52
C SER A 79 -20.91 -3.06 7.00
N GLY A 80 -19.95 -3.93 6.69
CA GLY A 80 -20.20 -5.21 6.02
C GLY A 80 -20.54 -5.11 4.53
N HIS A 81 -20.65 -3.90 3.98
CA HIS A 81 -20.94 -3.68 2.56
C HIS A 81 -19.65 -3.80 1.73
N HIS A 82 -19.39 -4.98 1.19
CA HIS A 82 -18.13 -5.28 0.47
C HIS A 82 -17.83 -4.32 -0.69
N GLY A 83 -18.87 -3.87 -1.41
CA GLY A 83 -18.72 -2.90 -2.51
C GLY A 83 -18.18 -1.55 -2.04
N ASP A 84 -18.75 -1.01 -0.95
CA ASP A 84 -18.34 0.27 -0.37
C ASP A 84 -16.95 0.19 0.24
N ILE A 85 -16.65 -0.94 0.90
CA ILE A 85 -15.31 -1.23 1.44
C ILE A 85 -14.26 -1.26 0.32
N ALA A 86 -14.56 -1.95 -0.78
CA ALA A 86 -13.65 -2.03 -1.93
C ALA A 86 -13.43 -0.65 -2.57
N ALA A 87 -14.49 0.13 -2.77
CA ALA A 87 -14.43 1.48 -3.29
C ALA A 87 -13.59 2.40 -2.38
N TRP A 88 -13.83 2.34 -1.06
CA TRP A 88 -13.07 3.11 -0.08
C TRP A 88 -11.59 2.75 -0.10
N ARG A 89 -11.24 1.45 -0.10
CA ARG A 89 -9.85 0.98 -0.18
C ARG A 89 -9.17 1.49 -1.43
N ARG A 90 -9.85 1.41 -2.59
CA ARG A 90 -9.32 1.92 -3.86
C ARG A 90 -9.06 3.42 -3.81
N GLN A 91 -9.98 4.20 -3.28
CA GLN A 91 -9.82 5.65 -3.11
C GLN A 91 -8.63 6.00 -2.19
N ARG A 92 -8.45 5.29 -1.07
CA ARG A 92 -7.30 5.51 -0.16
C ARG A 92 -5.97 5.13 -0.80
N SER A 93 -5.94 4.05 -1.58
CA SER A 93 -4.77 3.66 -2.37
C SER A 93 -4.39 4.74 -3.38
N LEU A 94 -5.34 5.28 -4.14
CA LEU A 94 -5.11 6.37 -5.09
C LEU A 94 -4.59 7.63 -4.40
N GLU A 95 -5.23 8.06 -3.32
CA GLU A 95 -4.82 9.23 -2.55
C GLU A 95 -3.42 9.08 -1.97
N LEU A 96 -3.12 7.92 -1.38
CA LEU A 96 -1.81 7.64 -0.81
C LEU A 96 -0.73 7.63 -1.89
N THR A 97 -1.02 7.00 -3.05
CA THR A 97 -0.11 6.95 -4.18
C THR A 97 0.15 8.34 -4.74
N ALA A 98 -0.89 9.15 -4.92
CA ALA A 98 -0.76 10.51 -5.42
C ALA A 98 0.15 11.38 -4.52
N ARG A 99 0.01 11.23 -3.21
CA ARG A 99 0.79 12.01 -2.24
C ARG A 99 2.24 11.53 -2.08
N ARG A 100 2.47 10.21 -2.09
CA ARG A 100 3.78 9.63 -1.75
C ARG A 100 4.60 9.22 -2.96
N ARG A 101 3.95 8.78 -4.02
CA ARG A 101 4.57 8.19 -5.21
C ARG A 101 3.85 8.65 -6.49
N PRO A 102 3.82 9.98 -6.77
CA PRO A 102 3.09 10.53 -7.92
C PRO A 102 3.53 9.93 -9.26
N GLU A 103 4.79 9.47 -9.35
CA GLU A 103 5.29 8.81 -10.55
C GLU A 103 4.64 7.44 -10.81
N LEU A 104 4.19 6.73 -9.76
CA LEU A 104 3.42 5.49 -9.94
C LEU A 104 2.03 5.79 -10.47
N LEU A 105 1.39 6.85 -9.97
CA LEU A 105 0.09 7.29 -10.48
C LEU A 105 0.18 7.68 -11.96
N ALA A 106 1.21 8.45 -12.35
CA ALA A 106 1.45 8.82 -13.74
C ALA A 106 1.65 7.59 -14.63
N ARG A 107 2.41 6.59 -14.18
CA ARG A 107 2.58 5.30 -14.88
C ARG A 107 1.28 4.52 -15.01
N ALA A 108 0.48 4.45 -13.94
CA ALA A 108 -0.81 3.77 -13.95
C ALA A 108 -1.77 4.43 -14.95
N ARG A 109 -1.80 5.77 -14.99
CA ARG A 109 -2.56 6.56 -15.98
C ARG A 109 -2.10 6.27 -17.41
N ALA A 110 -0.80 6.35 -17.68
CA ALA A 110 -0.22 6.11 -18.99
C ALA A 110 -0.43 4.66 -19.49
N SER A 111 -0.52 3.69 -18.60
CA SER A 111 -0.78 2.28 -18.92
C SER A 111 -2.26 1.90 -18.96
N GLY A 112 -3.18 2.85 -18.80
CA GLY A 112 -4.63 2.62 -18.83
C GLY A 112 -5.16 1.80 -17.65
N ARG A 113 -4.46 1.77 -16.53
CA ARG A 113 -4.86 1.02 -15.33
C ARG A 113 -5.83 1.76 -14.41
N LEU A 114 -6.09 3.03 -14.71
CA LEU A 114 -7.06 3.84 -13.97
C LEU A 114 -8.41 3.77 -14.66
N SER A 115 -9.45 3.46 -13.90
CA SER A 115 -10.83 3.49 -14.37
C SER A 115 -11.36 4.92 -14.45
N THR A 116 -12.48 5.11 -15.14
CA THR A 116 -13.18 6.41 -15.16
C THR A 116 -13.59 6.87 -13.75
N ALA A 117 -13.92 5.94 -12.86
CA ALA A 117 -14.23 6.23 -11.47
C ALA A 117 -13.01 6.72 -10.69
N ASP A 118 -11.83 6.10 -10.94
CA ASP A 118 -10.56 6.53 -10.33
C ASP A 118 -10.21 7.97 -10.76
N GLU A 119 -10.33 8.28 -12.05
CA GLU A 119 -10.02 9.62 -12.55
C GLU A 119 -10.99 10.68 -12.00
N ARG A 120 -12.28 10.36 -11.89
CA ARG A 120 -13.25 11.25 -11.23
C ARG A 120 -12.88 11.51 -9.78
N PHE A 121 -12.49 10.49 -9.06
CA PHE A 121 -12.06 10.64 -7.66
C PHE A 121 -10.79 11.52 -7.58
N LEU A 122 -9.78 11.29 -8.41
CA LEU A 122 -8.57 12.10 -8.45
C LEU A 122 -8.87 13.57 -8.76
N GLN A 123 -9.80 13.85 -9.68
CA GLN A 123 -10.27 15.22 -9.95
C GLN A 123 -10.86 15.89 -8.71
N THR A 124 -11.57 15.17 -7.83
CA THR A 124 -12.08 15.74 -6.56
C THR A 124 -10.96 16.14 -5.60
N LEU A 125 -9.76 15.57 -5.77
CA LEU A 125 -8.56 15.90 -4.98
C LEU A 125 -7.71 17.01 -5.65
N GLY A 126 -8.11 17.50 -6.82
CA GLY A 126 -7.36 18.48 -7.60
C GLY A 126 -6.14 17.91 -8.35
N LEU A 127 -6.19 16.61 -8.72
CA LEU A 127 -5.08 15.84 -9.31
C LEU A 127 -5.41 15.35 -10.72
#